data_08b7b316d166685ff30c71b641f083fb
#
_entry.id   08b7b316d166685ff30c71b641f083fb
#
_cell.length_a   1.000
_cell.length_b   1.000
_cell.length_c   1.000
_cell.angle_alpha   90.00
_cell.angle_beta   90.00
_cell.angle_gamma   90.00
#
_symmetry.space_group_name_H-M   'P 1'
#
loop_
_entity.id
_entity.type
_entity.pdbx_description
1 polymer ?
#
loop_
_entity_poly.entity_id
_entity_poly.type
_entity_poly.pdbx_seq_one_letter_code
_entity_poly.pdbx_strand_id
1 'polypeptide(L)'
;MKKEEMIQKAYEIAVERYAAVGVDTEKVLKTMQDFHLSLHCWQADDVTGFEVQAGALSGGIQATGNYPGKARNIDELRADILKAASYIPGTHRLNLHEIYGDFQGKVVDRDQVEPEHFKSWIECGKEHNMKLDFNSTSFSHPKSGDLSLSNPDEGIRQFWIEHTKRCRAVAEEMGKAQGDPCIMNLWVHDGSKDITVNRMKYRALLKDSLDQIFATEYKNMKDCIESKVFGIGLESYTVGSNDFYIGYGASRNKMVTLDTGHFHPTESVADKVSSLLLYVPELMLHVSRPVRWDSDHVTIMDDPTMELFSEIVRCGALERVHYGLDYFDASINRIGAYVIGSRAAQKCMTRALLEPIAKLREYEANGQGFQRLALLEEEKALPWNAVWDMFCLKNNVPVGEDFIAEIEKYEAEVTSKR
;
A
#
# COMPACT_ATOMS: atom_id res chain seq x y z
N MET A 1 14.72 -34.91 12.62
CA MET A 1 14.08 -33.83 13.37
C MET A 1 12.97 -33.28 12.49
N LYS A 2 11.77 -33.07 12.99
CA LYS A 2 10.68 -32.47 12.24
C LYS A 2 10.97 -31.00 11.94
N LYS A 3 10.42 -30.42 10.87
CA LYS A 3 10.64 -29.03 10.47
C LYS A 3 10.31 -28.06 11.62
N GLU A 4 9.18 -28.25 12.27
CA GLU A 4 8.75 -27.45 13.43
C GLU A 4 9.74 -27.47 14.59
N GLU A 5 10.32 -28.66 14.92
CA GLU A 5 11.34 -28.77 15.96
C GLU A 5 12.64 -28.02 15.63
N MET A 6 12.96 -27.94 14.32
CA MET A 6 14.12 -27.15 13.86
C MET A 6 13.86 -25.66 14.00
N ILE A 7 12.66 -25.20 13.61
CA ILE A 7 12.25 -23.81 13.75
C ILE A 7 12.26 -23.39 15.22
N GLN A 8 11.70 -24.23 16.11
CA GLN A 8 11.68 -23.97 17.54
C GLN A 8 13.08 -23.80 18.11
N LYS A 9 14.01 -24.71 17.81
CA LYS A 9 15.40 -24.61 18.27
C LYS A 9 16.14 -23.39 17.69
N ALA A 10 15.92 -23.07 16.43
CA ALA A 10 16.50 -21.87 15.82
C ALA A 10 15.99 -20.61 16.50
N TYR A 11 14.70 -20.57 16.84
CA TYR A 11 14.09 -19.46 17.55
C TYR A 11 14.64 -19.31 18.99
N GLU A 12 14.84 -20.41 19.72
CA GLU A 12 15.45 -20.38 21.06
C GLU A 12 16.85 -19.74 21.02
N ILE A 13 17.67 -20.09 20.02
CA ILE A 13 18.98 -19.46 19.80
C ILE A 13 18.81 -17.95 19.45
N ALA A 14 17.82 -17.61 18.64
CA ALA A 14 17.54 -16.20 18.31
C ALA A 14 17.16 -15.39 19.56
N VAL A 15 16.32 -15.93 20.45
CA VAL A 15 15.95 -15.29 21.73
C VAL A 15 17.19 -14.92 22.53
N GLU A 16 18.13 -15.86 22.73
CA GLU A 16 19.34 -15.60 23.48
C GLU A 16 20.23 -14.54 22.82
N ARG A 17 20.42 -14.62 21.49
CA ARG A 17 21.27 -13.68 20.75
C ARG A 17 20.71 -12.27 20.73
N TYR A 18 19.39 -12.11 20.57
CA TYR A 18 18.74 -10.81 20.60
C TYR A 18 18.67 -10.24 22.02
N ALA A 19 18.44 -11.07 23.03
CA ALA A 19 18.51 -10.63 24.43
C ALA A 19 19.89 -10.05 24.81
N ALA A 20 20.98 -10.61 24.27
CA ALA A 20 22.32 -10.08 24.48
C ALA A 20 22.58 -8.66 23.97
N VAL A 21 21.76 -8.21 22.99
CA VAL A 21 21.77 -6.83 22.47
C VAL A 21 20.59 -5.98 22.97
N GLY A 22 19.80 -6.50 23.90
CA GLY A 22 18.70 -5.79 24.54
C GLY A 22 17.38 -5.80 23.78
N VAL A 23 17.18 -6.78 22.88
CA VAL A 23 15.95 -6.93 22.09
C VAL A 23 15.13 -8.12 22.60
N ASP A 24 13.84 -7.91 22.82
CA ASP A 24 12.85 -8.91 23.22
C ASP A 24 12.10 -9.42 22.00
N THR A 25 12.40 -10.64 21.56
CA THR A 25 11.78 -11.25 20.38
C THR A 25 10.30 -11.59 20.56
N GLU A 26 9.82 -11.89 21.76
CA GLU A 26 8.40 -12.11 22.02
C GLU A 26 7.60 -10.82 21.86
N LYS A 27 8.16 -9.70 22.32
CA LYS A 27 7.56 -8.36 22.06
C LYS A 27 7.51 -8.07 20.57
N VAL A 28 8.57 -8.43 19.82
CA VAL A 28 8.58 -8.27 18.35
C VAL A 28 7.48 -9.10 17.70
N LEU A 29 7.34 -10.38 18.05
CA LEU A 29 6.29 -11.26 17.53
C LEU A 29 4.89 -10.71 17.85
N LYS A 30 4.69 -10.17 19.04
CA LYS A 30 3.42 -9.52 19.40
C LYS A 30 3.15 -8.28 18.56
N THR A 31 4.14 -7.40 18.38
CA THR A 31 4.01 -6.21 17.52
C THR A 31 3.74 -6.59 16.08
N MET A 32 4.38 -7.65 15.56
CA MET A 32 4.10 -8.18 14.23
C MET A 32 2.68 -8.71 14.08
N GLN A 33 2.05 -9.21 15.14
CA GLN A 33 0.65 -9.64 15.11
C GLN A 33 -0.31 -8.46 14.94
N ASP A 34 0.07 -7.29 15.45
CA ASP A 34 -0.66 -6.04 15.35
C ASP A 34 -0.28 -5.23 14.09
N PHE A 35 0.64 -5.74 13.27
CA PHE A 35 1.06 -5.13 12.01
C PHE A 35 0.17 -5.61 10.86
N HIS A 36 -0.64 -4.70 10.31
CA HIS A 36 -1.61 -5.01 9.27
C HIS A 36 -1.20 -4.39 7.93
N LEU A 37 -1.00 -5.23 6.92
CA LEU A 37 -0.84 -4.78 5.55
C LEU A 37 -2.20 -4.60 4.88
N SER A 38 -2.37 -3.50 4.17
CA SER A 38 -3.49 -3.26 3.27
C SER A 38 -3.14 -3.85 1.90
N LEU A 39 -3.70 -5.03 1.61
CA LEU A 39 -3.48 -5.75 0.36
C LEU A 39 -4.30 -5.08 -0.75
N HIS A 40 -3.64 -4.69 -1.80
CA HIS A 40 -4.26 -4.02 -2.95
C HIS A 40 -4.94 -5.02 -3.89
N CYS A 41 -6.23 -4.86 -4.18
CA CYS A 41 -6.98 -5.84 -4.97
C CYS A 41 -6.55 -5.90 -6.45
N TRP A 42 -5.97 -4.84 -6.98
CA TRP A 42 -5.69 -4.67 -8.42
C TRP A 42 -4.52 -5.50 -8.96
N GLN A 43 -3.74 -6.17 -8.13
CA GLN A 43 -2.74 -7.16 -8.57
C GLN A 43 -3.38 -8.40 -9.20
N ALA A 44 -4.60 -8.78 -8.81
CA ALA A 44 -5.21 -10.02 -9.28
C ALA A 44 -5.84 -9.94 -10.68
N ASP A 45 -6.16 -8.73 -11.14
CA ASP A 45 -6.87 -8.49 -12.41
C ASP A 45 -6.22 -7.46 -13.34
N ASP A 46 -4.97 -7.07 -13.06
CA ASP A 46 -4.22 -6.09 -13.86
C ASP A 46 -4.92 -4.71 -13.93
N VAL A 47 -5.46 -4.24 -12.80
CA VAL A 47 -6.11 -2.91 -12.68
C VAL A 47 -7.31 -2.74 -13.62
N THR A 48 -8.01 -3.82 -13.96
CA THR A 48 -9.14 -3.75 -14.91
C THR A 48 -10.44 -3.27 -14.25
N GLY A 49 -10.74 -3.77 -13.04
CA GLY A 49 -12.02 -3.53 -12.36
C GLY A 49 -13.21 -4.21 -13.04
N PHE A 50 -14.43 -3.89 -12.57
CA PHE A 50 -15.67 -4.57 -12.99
C PHE A 50 -16.74 -3.60 -13.48
N GLU A 51 -16.39 -2.38 -13.84
CA GLU A 51 -17.30 -1.42 -14.48
C GLU A 51 -17.73 -1.93 -15.85
N VAL A 52 -19.03 -1.79 -16.18
CA VAL A 52 -19.59 -2.23 -17.48
C VAL A 52 -19.03 -1.39 -18.64
N GLN A 53 -18.66 -0.14 -18.40
CA GLN A 53 -18.11 0.79 -19.38
C GLN A 53 -16.63 1.06 -19.19
N ALA A 54 -15.86 0.09 -18.69
CA ALA A 54 -14.43 0.26 -18.50
C ALA A 54 -13.74 0.69 -19.80
N GLY A 55 -13.01 1.80 -19.74
CA GLY A 55 -12.14 2.25 -20.82
C GLY A 55 -10.82 1.46 -20.85
N ALA A 56 -10.01 1.68 -21.89
CA ALA A 56 -8.62 1.22 -21.85
C ALA A 56 -7.87 1.92 -20.72
N LEU A 57 -6.86 1.26 -20.14
CA LEU A 57 -6.01 1.85 -19.10
C LEU A 57 -5.42 3.18 -19.59
N SER A 58 -5.52 4.20 -18.76
CA SER A 58 -5.05 5.56 -19.04
C SER A 58 -4.44 6.19 -17.78
N GLY A 59 -4.06 7.45 -17.83
CA GLY A 59 -3.51 8.16 -16.68
C GLY A 59 -2.09 7.73 -16.30
N GLY A 60 -1.34 7.13 -17.23
CA GLY A 60 0.01 6.64 -16.98
C GLY A 60 0.07 5.26 -16.30
N ILE A 61 -1.08 4.65 -16.04
CA ILE A 61 -1.16 3.29 -15.48
C ILE A 61 -1.10 2.28 -16.62
N GLN A 62 -0.20 1.32 -16.51
CA GLN A 62 -0.04 0.26 -17.50
C GLN A 62 0.44 -1.03 -16.84
N ALA A 63 -0.44 -2.03 -16.74
CA ALA A 63 -0.03 -3.37 -16.37
C ALA A 63 0.78 -4.00 -17.50
N THR A 64 1.97 -4.54 -17.19
CA THR A 64 2.87 -5.14 -18.15
C THR A 64 2.99 -6.64 -17.95
N GLY A 65 2.82 -7.38 -19.05
CA GLY A 65 2.85 -8.82 -19.05
C GLY A 65 1.54 -9.44 -19.54
N ASN A 66 1.53 -10.74 -19.64
CA ASN A 66 0.38 -11.50 -20.13
C ASN A 66 0.29 -12.88 -19.44
N TYR A 67 0.72 -12.97 -18.18
CA TYR A 67 0.60 -14.22 -17.43
C TYR A 67 -0.87 -14.65 -17.37
N PRO A 68 -1.17 -15.92 -17.65
CA PRO A 68 -2.55 -16.40 -17.72
C PRO A 68 -3.25 -16.38 -16.37
N GLY A 69 -4.59 -16.48 -16.38
CA GLY A 69 -5.39 -16.73 -15.18
C GLY A 69 -5.71 -15.52 -14.33
N LYS A 70 -5.71 -14.29 -14.90
CA LYS A 70 -6.20 -13.12 -14.19
C LYS A 70 -7.68 -13.26 -13.80
N ALA A 71 -8.07 -12.63 -12.69
CA ALA A 71 -9.46 -12.60 -12.27
C ALA A 71 -10.34 -11.83 -13.27
N ARG A 72 -11.50 -12.39 -13.62
CA ARG A 72 -12.42 -11.86 -14.65
C ARG A 72 -13.70 -11.26 -14.06
N ASN A 73 -13.94 -11.54 -12.80
CA ASN A 73 -15.11 -11.09 -12.05
C ASN A 73 -14.80 -11.01 -10.56
N ILE A 74 -15.74 -10.48 -9.79
CA ILE A 74 -15.58 -10.19 -8.36
C ILE A 74 -15.35 -11.47 -7.53
N ASP A 75 -15.97 -12.58 -7.90
CA ASP A 75 -15.85 -13.84 -7.16
C ASP A 75 -14.47 -14.46 -7.34
N GLU A 76 -13.95 -14.45 -8.59
CA GLU A 76 -12.59 -14.89 -8.88
C GLU A 76 -11.56 -14.00 -8.17
N LEU A 77 -11.78 -12.67 -8.16
CA LEU A 77 -10.91 -11.73 -7.48
C LEU A 77 -10.87 -12.00 -5.97
N ARG A 78 -12.02 -12.17 -5.34
CA ARG A 78 -12.12 -12.52 -3.91
C ARG A 78 -11.42 -13.82 -3.60
N ALA A 79 -11.65 -14.86 -4.40
CA ALA A 79 -11.01 -16.16 -4.22
C ALA A 79 -9.49 -16.07 -4.29
N ASP A 80 -8.94 -15.29 -5.24
CA ASP A 80 -7.50 -15.08 -5.40
C ASP A 80 -6.89 -14.33 -4.23
N ILE A 81 -7.54 -13.24 -3.78
CA ILE A 81 -7.08 -12.47 -2.62
C ILE A 81 -7.08 -13.33 -1.36
N LEU A 82 -8.15 -14.06 -1.09
CA LEU A 82 -8.24 -14.94 0.07
C LEU A 82 -7.21 -16.06 0.01
N LYS A 83 -6.95 -16.61 -1.18
CA LYS A 83 -5.91 -17.61 -1.38
C LYS A 83 -4.52 -17.03 -1.09
N ALA A 84 -4.21 -15.85 -1.60
CA ALA A 84 -2.95 -15.17 -1.30
C ALA A 84 -2.82 -14.88 0.21
N ALA A 85 -3.86 -14.32 0.84
CA ALA A 85 -3.88 -14.00 2.26
C ALA A 85 -3.63 -15.24 3.15
N SER A 86 -4.08 -16.43 2.72
CA SER A 86 -3.85 -17.68 3.45
C SER A 86 -2.36 -18.09 3.55
N TYR A 87 -1.47 -17.43 2.81
CA TYR A 87 -0.02 -17.67 2.83
C TYR A 87 0.77 -16.52 3.49
N ILE A 88 0.09 -15.48 3.95
CA ILE A 88 0.68 -14.29 4.55
C ILE A 88 0.35 -14.29 6.04
N PRO A 89 1.35 -14.32 6.95
CA PRO A 89 1.07 -14.41 8.39
C PRO A 89 0.45 -13.14 8.95
N GLY A 90 -0.44 -13.27 9.94
CA GLY A 90 -1.12 -12.17 10.60
C GLY A 90 -2.52 -11.88 10.04
N THR A 91 -3.07 -10.73 10.38
CA THR A 91 -4.34 -10.23 9.86
C THR A 91 -4.09 -9.05 8.92
N HIS A 92 -4.92 -8.93 7.89
CA HIS A 92 -4.69 -7.97 6.81
C HIS A 92 -5.89 -7.06 6.61
N ARG A 93 -5.66 -5.97 5.89
CA ARG A 93 -6.67 -5.10 5.32
C ARG A 93 -6.75 -5.38 3.82
N LEU A 94 -7.81 -4.97 3.18
CA LEU A 94 -7.98 -5.05 1.73
C LEU A 94 -8.23 -3.65 1.18
N ASN A 95 -7.39 -3.21 0.27
CA ASN A 95 -7.50 -1.93 -0.40
C ASN A 95 -8.23 -2.10 -1.73
N LEU A 96 -9.33 -1.37 -1.90
CA LEU A 96 -10.17 -1.39 -3.09
C LEU A 96 -10.08 -0.04 -3.82
N HIS A 97 -10.21 -0.08 -5.14
CA HIS A 97 -10.57 1.08 -5.94
C HIS A 97 -12.08 1.09 -6.21
N GLU A 98 -12.60 2.25 -6.55
CA GLU A 98 -14.01 2.40 -6.90
C GLU A 98 -14.44 1.47 -8.04
N ILE A 99 -13.60 1.23 -9.05
CA ILE A 99 -13.88 0.34 -10.19
C ILE A 99 -14.16 -1.14 -9.82
N TYR A 100 -13.92 -1.51 -8.57
CA TYR A 100 -14.19 -2.86 -8.03
C TYR A 100 -15.56 -2.98 -7.37
N GLY A 101 -16.43 -2.00 -7.54
CA GLY A 101 -17.82 -2.06 -7.07
C GLY A 101 -18.58 -3.28 -7.60
N ASP A 102 -19.47 -3.83 -6.77
CA ASP A 102 -20.41 -4.87 -7.18
C ASP A 102 -21.63 -4.24 -7.85
N PHE A 103 -21.46 -3.85 -9.10
CA PHE A 103 -22.48 -3.16 -9.89
C PHE A 103 -23.55 -4.10 -10.44
N GLN A 104 -23.42 -5.43 -10.26
CA GLN A 104 -24.41 -6.44 -10.70
C GLN A 104 -24.77 -6.33 -12.19
N GLY A 105 -23.80 -5.99 -13.03
CA GLY A 105 -23.99 -5.80 -14.48
C GLY A 105 -24.73 -4.52 -14.86
N LYS A 106 -24.99 -3.60 -13.92
CA LYS A 106 -25.59 -2.29 -14.20
C LYS A 106 -24.52 -1.30 -14.62
N VAL A 107 -24.91 -0.38 -15.48
CA VAL A 107 -24.10 0.80 -15.80
C VAL A 107 -24.31 1.83 -14.70
N VAL A 108 -23.27 2.11 -13.94
CA VAL A 108 -23.22 3.16 -12.91
C VAL A 108 -22.06 4.06 -13.26
N ASP A 109 -22.32 5.33 -13.54
CA ASP A 109 -21.23 6.28 -13.80
C ASP A 109 -20.56 6.65 -12.47
N ARG A 110 -19.29 7.05 -12.50
CA ARG A 110 -18.47 7.25 -11.31
C ARG A 110 -18.99 8.36 -10.37
N ASP A 111 -19.69 9.35 -10.89
CA ASP A 111 -20.39 10.35 -10.09
C ASP A 111 -21.73 9.88 -9.49
N GLN A 112 -22.08 8.61 -9.66
CA GLN A 112 -23.29 7.98 -9.16
C GLN A 112 -23.01 6.78 -8.22
N VAL A 113 -21.75 6.56 -7.87
CA VAL A 113 -21.36 5.48 -6.97
C VAL A 113 -21.92 5.70 -5.56
N GLU A 114 -22.43 4.63 -4.97
CA GLU A 114 -23.07 4.64 -3.65
C GLU A 114 -22.50 3.50 -2.76
N PRO A 115 -22.58 3.60 -1.43
CA PRO A 115 -22.13 2.55 -0.52
C PRO A 115 -22.75 1.17 -0.79
N GLU A 116 -23.95 1.12 -1.32
CA GLU A 116 -24.65 -0.14 -1.67
C GLU A 116 -23.85 -0.97 -2.68
N HIS A 117 -23.11 -0.35 -3.59
CA HIS A 117 -22.27 -1.03 -4.57
C HIS A 117 -21.05 -1.74 -3.93
N PHE A 118 -20.76 -1.46 -2.66
CA PHE A 118 -19.66 -2.10 -1.91
C PHE A 118 -20.14 -2.97 -0.74
N LYS A 119 -21.43 -3.15 -0.59
CA LYS A 119 -22.01 -3.93 0.50
C LYS A 119 -21.48 -5.37 0.53
N SER A 120 -21.40 -6.02 -0.63
CA SER A 120 -20.87 -7.39 -0.72
C SER A 120 -19.38 -7.48 -0.36
N TRP A 121 -18.61 -6.40 -0.52
CA TRP A 121 -17.24 -6.32 -0.03
C TRP A 121 -17.16 -6.16 1.48
N ILE A 122 -18.05 -5.34 2.06
CA ILE A 122 -18.16 -5.19 3.51
C ILE A 122 -18.52 -6.53 4.17
N GLU A 123 -19.45 -7.27 3.58
CA GLU A 123 -19.84 -8.61 4.04
C GLU A 123 -18.66 -9.59 3.95
N CYS A 124 -17.97 -9.64 2.82
CA CYS A 124 -16.77 -10.45 2.62
C CYS A 124 -15.66 -10.10 3.63
N GLY A 125 -15.40 -8.81 3.84
CA GLY A 125 -14.42 -8.36 4.82
C GLY A 125 -14.73 -8.83 6.24
N LYS A 126 -16.01 -8.77 6.66
CA LYS A 126 -16.48 -9.27 7.97
C LYS A 126 -16.32 -10.79 8.08
N GLU A 127 -16.71 -11.52 7.06
CA GLU A 127 -16.63 -12.99 7.04
C GLU A 127 -15.19 -13.49 7.19
N HIS A 128 -14.23 -12.79 6.55
CA HIS A 128 -12.82 -13.20 6.52
C HIS A 128 -11.92 -12.39 7.46
N ASN A 129 -12.51 -11.58 8.36
CA ASN A 129 -11.76 -10.72 9.29
C ASN A 129 -10.74 -9.81 8.59
N MET A 130 -11.11 -9.29 7.42
CA MET A 130 -10.33 -8.31 6.65
C MET A 130 -11.02 -6.95 6.73
N LYS A 131 -10.32 -5.94 7.21
CA LYS A 131 -10.81 -4.56 7.16
C LYS A 131 -10.56 -3.97 5.78
N LEU A 132 -11.36 -2.98 5.40
CA LEU A 132 -11.30 -2.39 4.07
C LEU A 132 -10.68 -1.00 4.10
N ASP A 133 -9.89 -0.71 3.08
CA ASP A 133 -9.44 0.61 2.68
C ASP A 133 -9.92 0.92 1.27
N PHE A 134 -9.88 2.19 0.84
CA PHE A 134 -10.54 2.59 -0.38
C PHE A 134 -9.77 3.66 -1.15
N ASN A 135 -9.96 3.68 -2.48
CA ASN A 135 -9.42 4.71 -3.38
C ASN A 135 -10.49 5.22 -4.33
N SER A 136 -10.47 6.52 -4.62
CA SER A 136 -11.14 7.05 -5.81
C SER A 136 -10.39 6.68 -7.08
N THR A 137 -11.09 6.62 -8.21
CA THR A 137 -10.49 6.26 -9.50
C THR A 137 -10.75 7.35 -10.52
N SER A 138 -9.72 8.11 -10.90
CA SER A 138 -9.83 9.20 -11.87
C SER A 138 -9.32 8.84 -13.27
N PHE A 139 -8.68 7.69 -13.45
CA PHE A 139 -8.13 7.21 -14.72
C PHE A 139 -9.09 6.25 -15.45
N SER A 140 -8.78 5.93 -16.71
CA SER A 140 -9.52 4.93 -17.53
C SER A 140 -11.01 5.20 -17.70
N HIS A 141 -11.38 6.46 -17.83
CA HIS A 141 -12.76 6.90 -18.06
C HIS A 141 -12.83 7.92 -19.21
N PRO A 142 -13.92 8.00 -20.01
CA PRO A 142 -14.02 8.96 -21.12
C PRO A 142 -13.79 10.43 -20.74
N LYS A 143 -14.13 10.81 -19.49
CA LYS A 143 -13.89 12.16 -18.95
C LYS A 143 -12.52 12.34 -18.30
N SER A 144 -11.64 11.30 -18.28
CA SER A 144 -10.35 11.40 -17.62
C SER A 144 -9.39 12.35 -18.34
N GLY A 145 -9.19 12.17 -19.66
CA GLY A 145 -8.24 12.97 -20.42
C GLY A 145 -6.86 13.07 -19.73
N ASP A 146 -6.19 14.21 -19.89
CA ASP A 146 -4.95 14.54 -19.19
C ASP A 146 -5.19 15.19 -17.82
N LEU A 147 -6.42 15.67 -17.56
CA LEU A 147 -6.78 16.45 -16.37
C LEU A 147 -8.17 16.03 -15.87
N SER A 148 -8.25 15.72 -14.58
CA SER A 148 -9.49 15.41 -13.86
C SER A 148 -9.88 16.54 -12.89
N LEU A 149 -9.41 16.51 -11.67
CA LEU A 149 -9.71 17.51 -10.63
C LEU A 149 -9.08 18.89 -10.90
N SER A 150 -8.11 18.98 -11.77
CA SER A 150 -7.52 20.24 -12.22
C SER A 150 -8.02 20.69 -13.62
N ASN A 151 -9.05 20.05 -14.16
CA ASN A 151 -9.56 20.37 -15.48
C ASN A 151 -10.11 21.79 -15.54
N PRO A 152 -9.74 22.59 -16.57
CA PRO A 152 -10.30 23.93 -16.75
C PRO A 152 -11.80 23.93 -17.14
N ASP A 153 -12.31 22.85 -17.70
CA ASP A 153 -13.74 22.65 -17.90
C ASP A 153 -14.40 22.35 -16.54
N GLU A 154 -15.31 23.25 -16.14
CA GLU A 154 -15.98 23.15 -14.85
C GLU A 154 -16.89 21.90 -14.76
N GLY A 155 -17.55 21.52 -15.85
CA GLY A 155 -18.43 20.34 -15.86
C GLY A 155 -17.64 19.05 -15.65
N ILE A 156 -16.48 18.91 -16.29
CA ILE A 156 -15.57 17.77 -16.07
C ILE A 156 -15.03 17.78 -14.65
N ARG A 157 -14.60 18.94 -14.15
CA ARG A 157 -14.07 19.05 -12.80
C ARG A 157 -15.12 18.73 -11.73
N GLN A 158 -16.36 19.20 -11.89
CA GLN A 158 -17.46 18.88 -10.97
C GLN A 158 -17.83 17.41 -10.97
N PHE A 159 -17.78 16.74 -12.10
CA PHE A 159 -17.96 15.29 -12.19
C PHE A 159 -16.95 14.56 -11.29
N TRP A 160 -15.67 14.92 -11.35
CA TRP A 160 -14.63 14.28 -10.54
C TRP A 160 -14.68 14.68 -9.06
N ILE A 161 -15.09 15.89 -8.75
CA ILE A 161 -15.35 16.32 -7.36
C ILE A 161 -16.48 15.49 -6.76
N GLU A 162 -17.60 15.32 -7.48
CA GLU A 162 -18.72 14.51 -7.03
C GLU A 162 -18.32 13.03 -6.87
N HIS A 163 -17.63 12.48 -7.85
CA HIS A 163 -17.05 11.13 -7.77
C HIS A 163 -16.27 10.92 -6.46
N THR A 164 -15.33 11.81 -6.18
CA THR A 164 -14.48 11.67 -4.99
C THR A 164 -15.28 11.85 -3.69
N LYS A 165 -16.27 12.76 -3.65
CA LYS A 165 -17.18 12.89 -2.51
C LYS A 165 -17.97 11.61 -2.26
N ARG A 166 -18.45 10.93 -3.29
CA ARG A 166 -19.14 9.64 -3.17
C ARG A 166 -18.22 8.53 -2.70
N CYS A 167 -17.00 8.47 -3.22
CA CYS A 167 -15.98 7.54 -2.72
C CYS A 167 -15.71 7.72 -1.23
N ARG A 168 -15.66 8.96 -0.73
CA ARG A 168 -15.52 9.25 0.70
C ARG A 168 -16.74 8.78 1.51
N ALA A 169 -17.96 8.90 0.97
CA ALA A 169 -19.15 8.35 1.62
C ALA A 169 -19.12 6.81 1.67
N VAL A 170 -18.61 6.15 0.64
CA VAL A 170 -18.36 4.69 0.63
C VAL A 170 -17.35 4.32 1.73
N ALA A 171 -16.23 5.02 1.80
CA ALA A 171 -15.20 4.79 2.82
C ALA A 171 -15.73 5.00 4.25
N GLU A 172 -16.58 6.01 4.47
CA GLU A 172 -17.24 6.25 5.77
C GLU A 172 -18.12 5.05 6.19
N GLU A 173 -18.92 4.51 5.25
CA GLU A 173 -19.76 3.35 5.55
C GLU A 173 -18.95 2.07 5.76
N MET A 174 -17.85 1.88 5.01
CA MET A 174 -16.89 0.79 5.27
C MET A 174 -16.31 0.88 6.68
N GLY A 175 -15.78 2.05 7.05
CA GLY A 175 -15.20 2.25 8.37
C GLY A 175 -16.21 2.05 9.51
N LYS A 176 -17.42 2.57 9.37
CA LYS A 176 -18.52 2.35 10.31
C LYS A 176 -18.88 0.87 10.44
N ALA A 177 -18.95 0.16 9.32
CA ALA A 177 -19.35 -1.25 9.29
C ALA A 177 -18.29 -2.18 9.91
N GLN A 178 -17.03 -1.82 9.86
CA GLN A 178 -15.89 -2.60 10.39
C GLN A 178 -15.43 -2.14 11.78
N GLY A 179 -15.96 -1.03 12.30
CA GLY A 179 -15.61 -0.47 13.61
C GLY A 179 -14.15 0.02 13.71
N ASP A 180 -13.56 0.38 12.56
CA ASP A 180 -12.19 0.86 12.44
C ASP A 180 -12.11 1.79 11.22
N PRO A 181 -11.41 2.92 11.28
CA PRO A 181 -11.39 3.85 10.17
C PRO A 181 -10.94 3.21 8.86
N CYS A 182 -11.71 3.45 7.79
CA CYS A 182 -11.28 3.15 6.43
C CYS A 182 -10.30 4.23 5.97
N ILE A 183 -9.13 3.84 5.48
CA ILE A 183 -8.20 4.79 4.88
C ILE A 183 -8.61 5.00 3.43
N MET A 184 -8.96 6.25 3.11
CA MET A 184 -9.41 6.65 1.77
C MET A 184 -8.31 7.45 1.09
N ASN A 185 -7.64 6.82 0.13
CA ASN A 185 -6.57 7.45 -0.63
C ASN A 185 -7.11 8.16 -1.87
N LEU A 186 -6.63 9.36 -2.11
CA LEU A 186 -6.92 10.17 -3.28
C LEU A 186 -5.65 10.39 -4.08
N TRP A 187 -5.59 9.74 -5.23
CA TRP A 187 -4.58 9.96 -6.25
C TRP A 187 -5.24 10.40 -7.55
N VAL A 188 -4.64 11.36 -8.24
CA VAL A 188 -5.06 11.79 -9.58
C VAL A 188 -3.87 11.82 -10.54
N HIS A 189 -4.12 11.43 -11.78
CA HIS A 189 -3.11 11.38 -12.83
C HIS A 189 -2.83 12.74 -13.49
N ASP A 190 -3.43 13.81 -13.03
CA ASP A 190 -3.42 15.13 -13.68
C ASP A 190 -2.02 15.64 -13.99
N GLY A 191 -1.77 15.93 -15.26
CA GLY A 191 -0.46 16.40 -15.71
C GLY A 191 -0.40 16.69 -17.20
N SER A 192 0.82 16.76 -17.72
CA SER A 192 1.05 17.02 -19.15
C SER A 192 2.33 16.35 -19.64
N LYS A 193 2.25 15.78 -20.82
CA LYS A 193 3.39 15.22 -21.53
C LYS A 193 4.39 16.30 -21.96
N ASP A 194 3.89 17.45 -22.36
CA ASP A 194 4.69 18.57 -22.85
C ASP A 194 4.62 19.80 -21.93
N ILE A 195 5.36 20.84 -22.26
CA ILE A 195 5.57 22.03 -21.44
C ILE A 195 4.26 22.73 -21.09
N THR A 196 3.94 22.78 -19.81
CA THR A 196 2.84 23.56 -19.26
C THR A 196 3.32 24.93 -18.82
N VAL A 197 2.79 26.00 -19.44
CA VAL A 197 3.18 27.38 -19.13
C VAL A 197 2.45 27.89 -17.88
N ASN A 198 1.15 27.66 -17.77
CA ASN A 198 0.35 28.20 -16.67
C ASN A 198 0.15 27.15 -15.53
N ARG A 199 1.25 26.68 -14.95
CA ARG A 199 1.23 25.68 -13.88
C ARG A 199 0.44 26.12 -12.64
N MET A 200 0.50 27.42 -12.29
CA MET A 200 -0.24 27.98 -11.15
C MET A 200 -1.76 27.82 -11.32
N LYS A 201 -2.29 28.02 -12.53
CA LYS A 201 -3.73 27.85 -12.81
C LYS A 201 -4.20 26.43 -12.47
N TYR A 202 -3.52 25.40 -12.98
CA TYR A 202 -3.93 24.00 -12.78
C TYR A 202 -3.81 23.59 -11.32
N ARG A 203 -2.76 24.03 -10.62
CA ARG A 203 -2.60 23.80 -9.17
C ARG A 203 -3.68 24.50 -8.35
N ALA A 204 -4.05 25.74 -8.75
CA ALA A 204 -5.15 26.45 -8.09
C ALA A 204 -6.50 25.74 -8.28
N LEU A 205 -6.76 25.18 -9.47
CA LEU A 205 -7.96 24.39 -9.75
C LEU A 205 -7.96 23.09 -8.93
N LEU A 206 -6.85 22.37 -8.88
CA LEU A 206 -6.72 21.17 -8.04
C LEU A 206 -6.97 21.50 -6.56
N LYS A 207 -6.33 22.59 -6.06
CA LYS A 207 -6.53 23.01 -4.67
C LYS A 207 -7.99 23.34 -4.37
N ASP A 208 -8.67 24.06 -5.25
CA ASP A 208 -10.10 24.38 -5.11
C ASP A 208 -10.96 23.11 -5.09
N SER A 209 -10.70 22.17 -5.99
CA SER A 209 -11.39 20.88 -6.04
C SER A 209 -11.21 20.09 -4.75
N LEU A 210 -9.99 20.03 -4.22
CA LEU A 210 -9.69 19.36 -2.94
C LEU A 210 -10.38 20.07 -1.76
N ASP A 211 -10.39 21.40 -1.71
CA ASP A 211 -11.09 22.16 -0.67
C ASP A 211 -12.62 21.87 -0.72
N GLN A 212 -13.22 21.70 -1.92
CA GLN A 212 -14.63 21.29 -2.07
C GLN A 212 -14.88 19.83 -1.65
N ILE A 213 -13.97 18.92 -1.97
CA ILE A 213 -14.06 17.49 -1.63
C ILE A 213 -14.00 17.31 -0.11
N PHE A 214 -13.06 17.99 0.54
CA PHE A 214 -12.81 17.84 1.97
C PHE A 214 -13.63 18.77 2.86
N ALA A 215 -14.58 19.53 2.30
CA ALA A 215 -15.46 20.40 3.07
C ALA A 215 -16.37 19.65 4.07
N THR A 216 -16.70 18.39 3.80
CA THR A 216 -17.41 17.50 4.73
C THR A 216 -16.42 16.65 5.49
N GLU A 217 -16.49 16.66 6.81
CA GLU A 217 -15.71 15.76 7.65
C GLU A 217 -16.49 14.49 7.96
N TYR A 218 -15.78 13.38 7.98
CA TYR A 218 -16.28 12.07 8.33
C TYR A 218 -15.61 11.56 9.62
N LYS A 219 -16.23 10.59 10.31
CA LYS A 219 -15.75 10.07 11.60
C LYS A 219 -15.12 8.69 11.50
N ASN A 220 -15.56 7.89 10.54
CA ASN A 220 -15.19 6.49 10.43
C ASN A 220 -14.24 6.25 9.24
N MET A 221 -13.72 7.31 8.64
CA MET A 221 -12.71 7.22 7.61
C MET A 221 -11.63 8.28 7.82
N LYS A 222 -10.48 8.09 7.20
CA LYS A 222 -9.38 9.06 7.17
C LYS A 222 -9.00 9.37 5.74
N ASP A 223 -8.95 10.67 5.41
CA ASP A 223 -8.52 11.14 4.10
C ASP A 223 -7.01 11.12 3.98
N CYS A 224 -6.53 10.55 2.88
CA CYS A 224 -5.15 10.52 2.49
C CYS A 224 -4.98 11.08 1.07
N ILE A 225 -3.91 11.80 0.80
CA ILE A 225 -3.62 12.42 -0.50
C ILE A 225 -2.27 11.95 -1.01
N GLU A 226 -2.24 11.56 -2.28
CA GLU A 226 -1.09 10.94 -2.90
C GLU A 226 -0.56 11.78 -4.07
N SER A 227 0.76 11.98 -4.08
CA SER A 227 1.47 12.70 -5.14
C SER A 227 1.86 11.78 -6.29
N LYS A 228 2.36 12.38 -7.36
CA LYS A 228 3.05 11.71 -8.47
C LYS A 228 4.29 12.51 -8.83
N VAL A 229 5.38 11.84 -9.21
CA VAL A 229 6.59 12.55 -9.70
C VAL A 229 6.56 12.75 -11.20
N PHE A 230 6.41 11.71 -11.97
CA PHE A 230 6.22 11.69 -13.42
C PHE A 230 5.67 10.32 -13.84
N GLY A 231 5.26 10.20 -15.11
CA GLY A 231 4.76 8.95 -15.66
C GLY A 231 4.49 9.08 -17.15
N ILE A 232 4.01 8.02 -17.77
CA ILE A 232 3.61 8.03 -19.18
C ILE A 232 2.47 9.05 -19.35
N GLY A 233 2.68 10.04 -20.22
CA GLY A 233 1.74 11.15 -20.42
C GLY A 233 1.91 12.32 -19.44
N LEU A 234 2.79 12.21 -18.46
CA LEU A 234 3.06 13.22 -17.42
C LEU A 234 4.55 13.60 -17.36
N GLU A 235 5.28 13.44 -18.43
CA GLU A 235 6.73 13.53 -18.45
C GLU A 235 7.24 14.93 -18.11
N SER A 236 6.49 15.97 -18.50
CA SER A 236 6.93 17.35 -18.35
C SER A 236 6.32 18.08 -17.15
N TYR A 237 5.15 17.66 -16.70
CA TYR A 237 4.43 18.35 -15.63
C TYR A 237 3.41 17.46 -14.95
N THR A 238 3.52 17.34 -13.64
CA THR A 238 2.52 16.74 -12.75
C THR A 238 1.88 17.84 -11.91
N VAL A 239 0.56 17.96 -11.93
CA VAL A 239 -0.17 19.00 -11.16
C VAL A 239 -0.02 18.74 -9.67
N GLY A 240 -0.32 17.51 -9.24
CA GLY A 240 -0.21 17.02 -7.88
C GLY A 240 1.19 16.49 -7.56
N SER A 241 2.21 17.36 -7.58
CA SER A 241 3.58 17.00 -7.19
C SER A 241 3.71 16.79 -5.68
N ASN A 242 4.82 16.19 -5.24
CA ASN A 242 5.13 16.01 -3.83
C ASN A 242 5.03 17.32 -3.03
N ASP A 243 5.64 18.40 -3.53
CA ASP A 243 5.59 19.71 -2.87
C ASP A 243 4.17 20.24 -2.71
N PHE A 244 3.31 20.02 -3.72
CA PHE A 244 1.92 20.45 -3.67
C PHE A 244 1.15 19.71 -2.58
N TYR A 245 1.20 18.36 -2.56
CA TYR A 245 0.43 17.58 -1.60
C TYR A 245 0.99 17.63 -0.18
N ILE A 246 2.30 17.72 -0.01
CA ILE A 246 2.91 17.95 1.30
C ILE A 246 2.43 19.29 1.87
N GLY A 247 2.48 20.37 1.06
CA GLY A 247 1.98 21.68 1.46
C GLY A 247 0.48 21.67 1.76
N TYR A 248 -0.31 20.97 0.94
CA TYR A 248 -1.76 20.85 1.16
C TYR A 248 -2.05 20.04 2.44
N GLY A 249 -1.46 18.87 2.62
CA GLY A 249 -1.64 18.00 3.79
C GLY A 249 -1.31 18.73 5.09
N ALA A 250 -0.12 19.36 5.16
CA ALA A 250 0.30 20.11 6.33
C ALA A 250 -0.63 21.31 6.63
N SER A 251 -1.11 22.04 5.61
CA SER A 251 -2.00 23.19 5.80
C SER A 251 -3.46 22.83 6.10
N ARG A 252 -3.88 21.60 5.86
CA ARG A 252 -5.26 21.12 6.01
C ARG A 252 -5.40 19.95 7.02
N ASN A 253 -4.30 19.60 7.70
CA ASN A 253 -4.24 18.49 8.65
C ASN A 253 -4.74 17.16 8.02
N LYS A 254 -4.32 16.87 6.78
CA LYS A 254 -4.63 15.64 6.06
C LYS A 254 -3.42 14.72 6.05
N MET A 255 -3.68 13.41 6.03
CA MET A 255 -2.62 12.42 5.84
C MET A 255 -2.02 12.56 4.44
N VAL A 256 -0.75 12.19 4.31
CA VAL A 256 -0.03 12.14 3.05
C VAL A 256 0.36 10.69 2.77
N THR A 257 0.13 10.25 1.56
CA THR A 257 0.65 8.96 1.08
C THR A 257 2.07 9.13 0.57
N LEU A 258 2.96 8.30 1.09
CA LEU A 258 4.30 8.10 0.56
C LEU A 258 4.28 6.84 -0.30
N ASP A 259 4.15 7.01 -1.60
CA ASP A 259 4.39 5.94 -2.56
C ASP A 259 5.88 5.87 -2.87
N THR A 260 6.47 4.67 -2.75
CA THR A 260 7.90 4.47 -2.94
C THR A 260 8.36 4.68 -4.39
N GLY A 261 7.42 4.62 -5.34
CA GLY A 261 7.65 4.90 -6.77
C GLY A 261 7.44 6.37 -7.17
N HIS A 262 6.84 7.19 -6.31
CA HIS A 262 6.46 8.56 -6.62
C HIS A 262 7.50 9.62 -6.22
N PHE A 263 8.75 9.20 -6.03
CA PHE A 263 9.89 10.10 -5.77
C PHE A 263 10.98 9.88 -6.84
N HIS A 264 11.85 10.88 -6.99
CA HIS A 264 12.98 10.72 -7.90
C HIS A 264 13.86 9.54 -7.44
N PRO A 265 14.40 8.70 -8.35
CA PRO A 265 15.17 7.51 -7.96
C PRO A 265 16.41 7.76 -7.09
N THR A 266 16.85 9.01 -6.98
CA THR A 266 17.97 9.42 -6.10
C THR A 266 17.52 9.90 -4.72
N GLU A 267 16.22 9.97 -4.45
CA GLU A 267 15.70 10.37 -3.15
C GLU A 267 15.46 9.14 -2.26
N SER A 268 15.73 9.27 -0.97
CA SER A 268 15.32 8.29 0.05
C SER A 268 13.90 8.61 0.52
N VAL A 269 12.97 7.66 0.33
CA VAL A 269 11.60 7.79 0.86
C VAL A 269 11.61 7.66 2.39
N ALA A 270 12.52 6.87 2.95
CA ALA A 270 12.71 6.74 4.39
C ALA A 270 12.95 8.11 5.06
N ASP A 271 13.79 8.96 4.45
CA ASP A 271 14.09 10.31 4.96
C ASP A 271 12.87 11.24 5.05
N LYS A 272 11.80 10.94 4.33
CA LYS A 272 10.55 11.71 4.37
C LYS A 272 9.71 11.43 5.62
N VAL A 273 9.83 10.24 6.21
CA VAL A 273 8.97 9.79 7.33
C VAL A 273 9.07 10.70 8.53
N SER A 274 10.26 10.85 9.11
CA SER A 274 10.48 11.69 10.30
C SER A 274 10.20 13.16 10.01
N SER A 275 10.55 13.62 8.81
CA SER A 275 10.29 14.99 8.38
C SER A 275 8.79 15.31 8.34
N LEU A 276 8.00 14.49 7.66
CA LEU A 276 6.56 14.75 7.46
C LEU A 276 5.75 14.58 8.74
N LEU A 277 6.08 13.60 9.58
CA LEU A 277 5.39 13.36 10.85
C LEU A 277 5.46 14.51 11.86
N LEU A 278 6.29 15.52 11.61
CA LEU A 278 6.29 16.78 12.35
C LEU A 278 5.15 17.72 11.93
N TYR A 279 4.60 17.56 10.73
CA TYR A 279 3.66 18.51 10.12
C TYR A 279 2.31 17.91 9.75
N VAL A 280 2.23 16.59 9.55
CA VAL A 280 0.99 15.87 9.22
C VAL A 280 0.62 14.89 10.33
N PRO A 281 -0.67 14.58 10.52
CA PRO A 281 -1.10 13.73 11.64
C PRO A 281 -0.58 12.29 11.51
N GLU A 282 -0.67 11.72 10.34
CA GLU A 282 -0.36 10.33 10.01
C GLU A 282 0.12 10.22 8.56
N LEU A 283 0.71 9.09 8.22
CA LEU A 283 1.13 8.75 6.86
C LEU A 283 0.44 7.47 6.37
N MET A 284 0.19 7.40 5.09
CA MET A 284 -0.08 6.16 4.36
C MET A 284 1.16 5.78 3.56
N LEU A 285 1.48 4.51 3.49
CA LEU A 285 2.48 4.00 2.56
C LEU A 285 1.80 3.28 1.40
N HIS A 286 2.31 3.52 0.22
CA HIS A 286 2.15 2.64 -0.94
C HIS A 286 3.52 2.07 -1.29
N VAL A 287 3.74 0.80 -0.90
CA VAL A 287 5.04 0.16 -1.05
C VAL A 287 5.06 -0.66 -2.32
N SER A 288 5.92 -0.26 -3.23
CA SER A 288 6.27 -0.97 -4.46
C SER A 288 7.78 -1.05 -4.60
N ARG A 289 8.28 -1.65 -5.65
CA ARG A 289 9.70 -1.60 -6.02
C ARG A 289 9.85 -0.83 -7.32
N PRO A 290 10.16 0.47 -7.28
CA PRO A 290 10.45 1.23 -8.48
C PRO A 290 11.80 0.79 -9.06
N VAL A 291 11.82 0.49 -10.37
CA VAL A 291 13.05 0.19 -11.12
C VAL A 291 13.34 1.34 -12.04
N ARG A 292 14.15 2.31 -11.56
CA ARG A 292 14.54 3.56 -12.24
C ARG A 292 13.43 4.61 -12.38
N TRP A 293 12.17 4.24 -12.29
CA TRP A 293 10.99 5.09 -12.34
C TRP A 293 9.84 4.34 -11.66
N ASP A 294 8.68 4.97 -11.55
CA ASP A 294 7.47 4.36 -11.01
C ASP A 294 6.98 3.22 -11.91
N SER A 295 7.52 2.04 -11.70
CA SER A 295 7.33 0.86 -12.54
C SER A 295 6.57 -0.27 -11.86
N ASP A 296 6.04 -0.03 -10.69
CA ASP A 296 5.09 -0.86 -9.92
C ASP A 296 5.47 -2.35 -9.82
N HIS A 297 6.78 -2.64 -9.69
CA HIS A 297 7.24 -4.01 -9.51
C HIS A 297 6.92 -4.53 -8.11
N VAL A 298 6.79 -5.84 -8.02
CA VAL A 298 6.58 -6.55 -6.75
C VAL A 298 7.66 -6.14 -5.73
N THR A 299 7.20 -5.75 -4.55
CA THR A 299 8.06 -5.40 -3.41
C THR A 299 9.00 -6.56 -3.06
N ILE A 300 10.27 -6.25 -2.84
CA ILE A 300 11.28 -7.18 -2.34
C ILE A 300 11.96 -6.60 -1.11
N MET A 301 12.72 -7.42 -0.41
CA MET A 301 13.52 -6.99 0.73
C MET A 301 14.86 -6.42 0.23
N ASP A 302 14.81 -5.21 -0.34
CA ASP A 302 15.98 -4.44 -0.76
C ASP A 302 16.33 -3.33 0.24
N ASP A 303 17.46 -2.67 0.03
CA ASP A 303 17.95 -1.64 0.97
C ASP A 303 16.98 -0.48 1.15
N PRO A 304 16.36 0.09 0.10
CA PRO A 304 15.39 1.17 0.27
C PRO A 304 14.15 0.75 1.10
N THR A 305 13.63 -0.45 0.84
CA THR A 305 12.49 -0.96 1.60
C THR A 305 12.85 -1.22 3.06
N MET A 306 14.01 -1.81 3.32
CA MET A 306 14.50 -2.04 4.69
C MET A 306 14.71 -0.71 5.43
N GLU A 307 15.31 0.29 4.79
CA GLU A 307 15.53 1.61 5.37
C GLU A 307 14.21 2.29 5.74
N LEU A 308 13.19 2.21 4.88
CA LEU A 308 11.87 2.79 5.12
C LEU A 308 11.22 2.23 6.40
N PHE A 309 11.19 0.90 6.55
CA PHE A 309 10.62 0.27 7.74
C PHE A 309 11.46 0.54 9.00
N SER A 310 12.78 0.57 8.87
CA SER A 310 13.68 0.92 9.99
C SER A 310 13.44 2.35 10.48
N GLU A 311 13.25 3.31 9.57
CA GLU A 311 12.98 4.71 9.95
C GLU A 311 11.64 4.85 10.69
N ILE A 312 10.59 4.16 10.26
CA ILE A 312 9.30 4.16 10.96
C ILE A 312 9.43 3.67 12.39
N VAL A 313 10.16 2.58 12.61
CA VAL A 313 10.38 2.03 13.95
C VAL A 313 11.27 2.95 14.78
N ARG A 314 12.34 3.49 14.19
CA ARG A 314 13.24 4.45 14.83
C ARG A 314 12.52 5.73 15.25
N CYS A 315 11.56 6.21 14.47
CA CYS A 315 10.70 7.34 14.83
C CYS A 315 9.70 7.02 15.93
N GLY A 316 9.46 5.74 16.26
CA GLY A 316 8.36 5.32 17.14
C GLY A 316 6.97 5.57 16.53
N ALA A 317 6.86 5.48 15.22
CA ALA A 317 5.70 5.92 14.46
C ALA A 317 4.75 4.80 14.01
N LEU A 318 4.87 3.59 14.57
CA LEU A 318 4.09 2.42 14.15
C LEU A 318 2.57 2.66 14.10
N GLU A 319 2.03 3.41 15.07
CA GLU A 319 0.60 3.72 15.17
C GLU A 319 0.17 4.92 14.31
N ARG A 320 1.14 5.62 13.71
CA ARG A 320 0.90 6.81 12.87
C ARG A 320 1.15 6.56 11.39
N VAL A 321 1.44 5.31 11.03
CA VAL A 321 1.69 4.89 9.65
C VAL A 321 0.74 3.76 9.28
N HIS A 322 0.03 3.92 8.17
CA HIS A 322 -0.81 2.89 7.56
C HIS A 322 -0.04 2.24 6.41
N TYR A 323 -0.06 0.93 6.32
CA TYR A 323 0.85 0.16 5.47
C TYR A 323 0.09 -0.44 4.29
N GLY A 324 0.13 0.20 3.14
CA GLY A 324 -0.40 -0.31 1.88
C GLY A 324 0.71 -0.81 0.96
N LEU A 325 0.32 -1.72 0.07
CA LEU A 325 1.14 -2.15 -1.05
C LEU A 325 0.54 -1.58 -2.33
N ASP A 326 1.39 -1.19 -3.27
CA ASP A 326 0.96 -0.70 -4.57
C ASP A 326 1.89 -1.17 -5.69
N TYR A 327 1.63 -2.36 -6.16
CA TYR A 327 2.29 -2.93 -7.33
C TYR A 327 1.29 -3.79 -8.12
N PHE A 328 1.54 -3.94 -9.41
CA PHE A 328 0.75 -4.83 -10.26
C PHE A 328 1.65 -5.40 -11.35
N ASP A 329 1.92 -6.69 -11.21
CA ASP A 329 2.82 -7.42 -12.11
C ASP A 329 2.03 -8.52 -12.84
N ALA A 330 1.84 -8.33 -14.13
CA ALA A 330 1.18 -9.30 -15.02
C ALA A 330 2.16 -10.23 -15.74
N SER A 331 3.45 -10.22 -15.37
CA SER A 331 4.48 -11.07 -16.00
C SER A 331 4.71 -12.40 -15.27
N ILE A 332 4.19 -12.54 -14.06
CA ILE A 332 4.34 -13.71 -13.20
C ILE A 332 2.99 -14.14 -12.60
N ASN A 333 2.96 -15.29 -11.93
CA ASN A 333 1.78 -15.75 -11.19
C ASN A 333 1.33 -14.69 -10.17
N ARG A 334 0.08 -14.25 -10.26
CA ARG A 334 -0.45 -13.12 -9.48
C ARG A 334 -0.57 -13.43 -7.98
N ILE A 335 -0.88 -14.69 -7.63
CA ILE A 335 -0.90 -15.12 -6.22
C ILE A 335 0.52 -15.11 -5.67
N GLY A 336 1.49 -15.60 -6.46
CA GLY A 336 2.91 -15.54 -6.12
C GLY A 336 3.38 -14.11 -5.89
N ALA A 337 3.00 -13.16 -6.76
CA ALA A 337 3.32 -11.74 -6.62
C ALA A 337 2.79 -11.18 -5.29
N TYR A 338 1.52 -11.42 -4.94
CA TYR A 338 0.96 -11.03 -3.64
C TYR A 338 1.78 -11.56 -2.45
N VAL A 339 2.03 -12.86 -2.46
CA VAL A 339 2.71 -13.53 -1.33
C VAL A 339 4.14 -13.03 -1.18
N ILE A 340 4.88 -12.92 -2.29
CA ILE A 340 6.27 -12.44 -2.28
C ILE A 340 6.33 -11.01 -1.74
N GLY A 341 5.55 -10.08 -2.30
CA GLY A 341 5.60 -8.68 -1.92
C GLY A 341 5.14 -8.42 -0.49
N SER A 342 4.03 -9.04 -0.08
CA SER A 342 3.52 -8.91 1.28
C SER A 342 4.49 -9.45 2.32
N ARG A 343 5.04 -10.65 2.08
CA ARG A 343 6.04 -11.25 2.99
C ARG A 343 7.35 -10.48 2.98
N ALA A 344 7.74 -9.85 1.88
CA ALA A 344 8.91 -8.99 1.83
C ALA A 344 8.74 -7.77 2.75
N ALA A 345 7.61 -7.06 2.65
CA ALA A 345 7.30 -5.94 3.54
C ALA A 345 7.27 -6.36 5.03
N GLN A 346 6.65 -7.50 5.35
CA GLN A 346 6.62 -8.04 6.71
C GLN A 346 8.00 -8.44 7.23
N LYS A 347 8.87 -8.99 6.38
CA LYS A 347 10.27 -9.30 6.75
C LYS A 347 11.06 -8.03 7.02
N CYS A 348 10.86 -6.96 6.22
CA CYS A 348 11.48 -5.66 6.49
C CYS A 348 11.03 -5.11 7.85
N MET A 349 9.72 -5.16 8.16
CA MET A 349 9.21 -4.76 9.47
C MET A 349 9.79 -5.63 10.60
N THR A 350 9.84 -6.95 10.42
CA THR A 350 10.43 -7.85 11.41
C THR A 350 11.88 -7.47 11.74
N ARG A 351 12.68 -7.19 10.71
CA ARG A 351 14.07 -6.74 10.90
C ARG A 351 14.17 -5.40 11.60
N ALA A 352 13.34 -4.44 11.19
CA ALA A 352 13.27 -3.12 11.81
C ALA A 352 12.93 -3.19 13.31
N LEU A 353 11.98 -4.06 13.69
CA LEU A 353 11.60 -4.26 15.08
C LEU A 353 12.68 -5.01 15.91
N LEU A 354 13.54 -5.77 15.25
CA LEU A 354 14.66 -6.49 15.87
C LEU A 354 15.93 -5.63 16.00
N GLU A 355 15.91 -4.39 15.47
CA GLU A 355 17.04 -3.48 15.63
C GLU A 355 17.24 -3.09 17.10
N PRO A 356 18.49 -3.11 17.65
CA PRO A 356 18.77 -2.74 19.04
C PRO A 356 18.77 -1.23 19.25
N ILE A 357 17.63 -0.57 18.96
CA ILE A 357 17.46 0.88 18.89
C ILE A 357 17.90 1.58 20.18
N ALA A 358 17.60 1.02 21.34
CA ALA A 358 17.97 1.64 22.62
C ALA A 358 19.49 1.81 22.74
N LYS A 359 20.24 0.77 22.38
CA LYS A 359 21.72 0.80 22.41
C LYS A 359 22.31 1.66 21.31
N LEU A 360 21.71 1.67 20.13
CA LEU A 360 22.13 2.56 19.03
C LEU A 360 21.97 4.03 19.41
N ARG A 361 20.85 4.40 20.05
CA ARG A 361 20.59 5.76 20.57
C ARG A 361 21.56 6.14 21.69
N GLU A 362 21.90 5.20 22.55
CA GLU A 362 22.91 5.44 23.58
C GLU A 362 24.28 5.76 22.98
N TYR A 363 24.74 4.98 22.00
CA TYR A 363 25.98 5.26 21.27
C TYR A 363 25.95 6.62 20.56
N GLU A 364 24.81 6.95 19.94
CA GLU A 364 24.62 8.24 19.27
C GLU A 364 24.71 9.41 20.25
N ALA A 365 23.99 9.34 21.36
CA ALA A 365 23.98 10.38 22.39
C ALA A 365 25.37 10.63 23.02
N ASN A 366 26.18 9.58 23.09
CA ASN A 366 27.55 9.62 23.64
C ASN A 366 28.63 9.93 22.60
N GLY A 367 28.26 10.21 21.33
CA GLY A 367 29.22 10.47 20.25
C GLY A 367 30.05 9.25 19.83
N GLN A 368 29.59 8.05 20.15
CA GLN A 368 30.27 6.78 19.89
C GLN A 368 29.98 6.26 18.48
N GLY A 369 30.35 7.03 17.46
CA GLY A 369 30.01 6.73 16.05
C GLY A 369 30.58 5.43 15.54
N PHE A 370 31.81 5.04 15.93
CA PHE A 370 32.39 3.76 15.57
C PHE A 370 31.58 2.59 16.14
N GLN A 371 31.25 2.64 17.43
CA GLN A 371 30.49 1.59 18.11
C GLN A 371 29.10 1.44 17.52
N ARG A 372 28.43 2.57 17.20
CA ARG A 372 27.12 2.57 16.53
C ARG A 372 27.19 1.88 15.18
N LEU A 373 28.15 2.27 14.33
CA LEU A 373 28.31 1.67 13.00
C LEU A 373 28.62 0.17 13.08
N ALA A 374 29.51 -0.24 14.01
CA ALA A 374 29.83 -1.64 14.23
C ALA A 374 28.59 -2.46 14.63
N LEU A 375 27.76 -1.94 15.54
CA LEU A 375 26.51 -2.62 15.93
C LEU A 375 25.52 -2.73 14.78
N LEU A 376 25.36 -1.69 13.96
CA LEU A 376 24.51 -1.71 12.76
C LEU A 376 24.97 -2.75 11.72
N GLU A 377 26.29 -3.01 11.62
CA GLU A 377 26.79 -4.06 10.73
C GLU A 377 26.62 -5.47 11.35
N GLU A 378 26.95 -5.63 12.63
CA GLU A 378 26.87 -6.94 13.29
C GLU A 378 25.44 -7.44 13.48
N GLU A 379 24.44 -6.55 13.65
CA GLU A 379 23.04 -6.95 13.74
C GLU A 379 22.52 -7.63 12.47
N LYS A 380 23.06 -7.29 11.30
CA LYS A 380 22.69 -7.91 10.02
C LYS A 380 22.94 -9.41 10.01
N ALA A 381 23.88 -9.90 10.83
CA ALA A 381 24.23 -11.31 11.00
C ALA A 381 23.46 -12.00 12.14
N LEU A 382 22.57 -11.29 12.85
CA LEU A 382 21.70 -11.90 13.84
C LEU A 382 20.61 -12.76 13.18
N PRO A 383 20.14 -13.84 13.83
CA PRO A 383 19.21 -14.80 13.23
C PRO A 383 17.75 -14.29 13.15
N TRP A 384 17.53 -13.15 12.49
CA TRP A 384 16.21 -12.55 12.29
C TRP A 384 15.24 -13.50 11.56
N ASN A 385 15.76 -14.30 10.64
CA ASN A 385 14.98 -15.29 9.90
C ASN A 385 14.35 -16.34 10.82
N ALA A 386 14.98 -16.69 11.93
CA ALA A 386 14.41 -17.63 12.91
C ALA A 386 13.19 -17.01 13.63
N VAL A 387 13.19 -15.70 13.87
CA VAL A 387 12.04 -14.96 14.40
C VAL A 387 10.91 -14.90 13.36
N TRP A 388 11.25 -14.65 12.10
CA TRP A 388 10.30 -14.67 10.99
C TRP A 388 9.66 -16.05 10.79
N ASP A 389 10.45 -17.11 10.80
CA ASP A 389 9.95 -18.49 10.65
C ASP A 389 9.01 -18.87 11.81
N MET A 390 9.34 -18.44 13.04
CA MET A 390 8.47 -18.62 14.20
C MET A 390 7.16 -17.82 14.05
N PHE A 391 7.19 -16.61 13.49
CA PHE A 391 5.99 -15.82 13.21
C PHE A 391 5.08 -16.54 12.20
N CYS A 392 5.65 -17.10 11.14
CA CYS A 392 4.90 -17.90 10.17
C CYS A 392 4.29 -19.15 10.84
N LEU A 393 5.07 -19.88 11.64
CA LEU A 393 4.60 -21.07 12.34
C LEU A 393 3.45 -20.77 13.31
N LYS A 394 3.58 -19.72 14.11
CA LYS A 394 2.52 -19.27 15.05
C LYS A 394 1.22 -18.85 14.34
N ASN A 395 1.32 -18.41 13.10
CA ASN A 395 0.16 -18.03 12.26
C ASN A 395 -0.35 -19.16 11.35
N ASN A 396 0.20 -20.37 11.47
CA ASN A 396 -0.18 -21.54 10.68
C ASN A 396 -0.08 -21.32 9.15
N VAL A 397 0.92 -20.54 8.71
CA VAL A 397 1.20 -20.31 7.28
C VAL A 397 2.50 -21.05 6.88
N PRO A 398 2.68 -21.35 5.59
CA PRO A 398 3.87 -22.05 5.12
C PRO A 398 5.16 -21.31 5.50
N VAL A 399 6.17 -22.07 6.00
CA VAL A 399 7.48 -21.53 6.35
C VAL A 399 8.47 -21.73 5.21
N GLY A 400 9.29 -20.72 4.93
CA GLY A 400 10.24 -20.75 3.83
C GLY A 400 9.54 -20.71 2.48
N GLU A 401 9.87 -21.63 1.58
CA GLU A 401 9.35 -21.73 0.21
C GLU A 401 8.15 -22.70 0.06
N ASP A 402 7.65 -23.28 1.14
CA ASP A 402 6.57 -24.29 1.09
C ASP A 402 5.29 -23.76 0.42
N PHE A 403 5.08 -22.45 0.35
CA PHE A 403 3.94 -21.85 -0.34
C PHE A 403 4.02 -22.01 -1.88
N ILE A 404 5.20 -22.27 -2.44
CA ILE A 404 5.38 -22.36 -3.91
C ILE A 404 4.55 -23.51 -4.48
N ALA A 405 4.71 -24.72 -3.94
CA ALA A 405 3.97 -25.89 -4.40
C ALA A 405 2.45 -25.74 -4.25
N GLU A 406 2.01 -25.03 -3.20
CA GLU A 406 0.58 -24.76 -2.98
C GLU A 406 0.02 -23.75 -4.00
N ILE A 407 0.82 -22.75 -4.39
CA ILE A 407 0.45 -21.80 -5.45
C ILE A 407 0.41 -22.47 -6.81
N GLU A 408 1.40 -23.31 -7.14
CA GLU A 408 1.44 -24.10 -8.38
C GLU A 408 0.22 -25.03 -8.49
N LYS A 409 -0.19 -25.65 -7.37
CA LYS A 409 -1.40 -26.45 -7.32
C LYS A 409 -2.65 -25.60 -7.58
N TYR A 410 -2.79 -24.44 -6.94
CA TYR A 410 -3.93 -23.54 -7.18
C TYR A 410 -3.96 -23.04 -8.63
N GLU A 411 -2.81 -22.78 -9.21
CA GLU A 411 -2.70 -22.42 -10.62
C GLU A 411 -3.22 -23.56 -11.52
N ALA A 412 -2.75 -24.79 -11.31
CA ALA A 412 -3.17 -25.94 -12.12
C ALA A 412 -4.67 -26.27 -11.97
N GLU A 413 -5.22 -26.09 -10.77
CA GLU A 413 -6.60 -26.45 -10.45
C GLU A 413 -7.61 -25.34 -10.77
N VAL A 414 -7.21 -24.06 -10.70
CA VAL A 414 -8.11 -22.89 -10.76
C VAL A 414 -7.71 -21.92 -11.85
N THR A 415 -6.58 -21.19 -11.69
CA THR A 415 -6.32 -20.02 -12.54
C THR A 415 -5.95 -20.39 -13.98
N SER A 416 -5.35 -21.55 -14.25
CA SER A 416 -5.08 -22.02 -15.60
C SER A 416 -6.32 -22.37 -16.42
N LYS A 417 -7.49 -22.44 -15.78
CA LYS A 417 -8.78 -22.75 -16.43
C LYS A 417 -9.62 -21.51 -16.78
N ARG A 418 -9.06 -20.34 -16.58
CA ARG A 418 -9.72 -19.05 -16.84
C ARG A 418 -9.56 -18.52 -18.27
#